data_0d3ae815b98315d789f9ec47dbbb4653
#
_entry.id   0d3ae815b98315d789f9ec47dbbb4653
#
_cell.length_a   1.000
_cell.length_b   1.000
_cell.length_c   1.000
_cell.angle_alpha   90.00
_cell.angle_beta   90.00
_cell.angle_gamma   90.00
#
_symmetry.space_group_name_H-M   'P 1'
#
loop_
_entity.id
_entity.type
_entity.pdbx_description
1 polymer ?
#
loop_
_entity_poly.entity_id
_entity_poly.type
_entity_poly.pdbx_seq_one_letter_code
_entity_poly.pdbx_strand_id
1 'polypeptide(L)'
;SEMCIRDRYILGDEGSGAVLGKHFLSDVLKGLAPKDIMADFFEKFRISPNEVMESVYNRPFPNRFLSTISYFLADYTSDDYVYDLITTNLRNFFIRNVCQYDYKNYPIRFVGSLAYSYAKILREVANEFDIELDIIEETPMNGLIDFHSLNIEEP
;
A
#
# COMPACT_ATOMS: atom_id res chain seq x y z
N SER A 1 12.83 -0.08 -21.32
CA SER A 1 13.33 -0.75 -20.12
C SER A 1 12.26 -0.66 -19.04
N GLU A 2 11.52 -1.74 -18.84
CA GLU A 2 10.58 -1.84 -17.73
C GLU A 2 11.38 -1.91 -16.43
N MET A 3 11.26 -0.87 -15.61
CA MET A 3 11.94 -0.84 -14.33
C MET A 3 11.04 -1.46 -13.27
N CYS A 4 11.36 -2.67 -12.85
CA CYS A 4 10.66 -3.36 -11.79
C CYS A 4 11.30 -2.96 -10.45
N ILE A 5 10.60 -2.18 -9.63
CA ILE A 5 11.04 -1.81 -8.26
C ILE A 5 10.80 -3.03 -7.34
N ARG A 6 11.47 -4.14 -7.62
CA ARG A 6 11.24 -5.42 -6.94
C ARG A 6 12.31 -5.78 -5.90
N ASP A 7 13.44 -5.08 -5.90
CA ASP A 7 14.66 -5.58 -5.25
C ASP A 7 14.88 -5.09 -3.81
N ARG A 8 13.84 -4.47 -3.19
CA ARG A 8 14.01 -3.79 -1.92
C ARG A 8 12.99 -4.24 -0.88
N TYR A 9 12.96 -5.53 -0.58
CA TYR A 9 11.97 -6.13 0.33
C TYR A 9 11.96 -5.53 1.75
N ILE A 10 13.12 -5.15 2.28
CA ILE A 10 13.24 -4.55 3.63
C ILE A 10 13.57 -3.07 3.59
N LEU A 11 14.45 -2.64 2.68
CA LEU A 11 14.96 -1.26 2.65
C LEU A 11 14.19 -0.34 1.69
N GLY A 12 13.21 -0.83 0.97
CA GLY A 12 12.41 -0.07 -0.01
C GLY A 12 10.95 -0.48 0.02
N ASP A 13 10.41 -0.76 1.19
CA ASP A 13 9.02 -1.16 1.39
C ASP A 13 8.09 0.01 1.71
N GLU A 14 8.57 1.26 1.62
CA GLU A 14 7.72 2.45 1.70
C GLU A 14 6.54 2.31 0.72
N GLY A 15 5.37 2.68 1.18
CA GLY A 15 4.13 2.51 0.42
C GLY A 15 3.53 1.11 0.51
N SER A 16 4.21 0.14 1.13
CA SER A 16 3.66 -1.20 1.32
C SER A 16 2.54 -1.23 2.37
N GLY A 17 1.69 -2.26 2.29
CA GLY A 17 0.67 -2.49 3.31
C GLY A 17 1.26 -2.84 4.67
N ALA A 18 2.44 -3.45 4.71
CA ALA A 18 3.13 -3.75 5.97
C ALA A 18 3.60 -2.50 6.69
N VAL A 19 4.16 -1.51 5.97
CA VAL A 19 4.57 -0.22 6.54
C VAL A 19 3.36 0.57 7.02
N LEU A 20 2.28 0.61 6.24
CA LEU A 20 1.02 1.25 6.63
C LEU A 20 0.45 0.62 7.91
N GLY A 21 0.37 -0.71 7.96
CA GLY A 21 -0.09 -1.44 9.15
C GLY A 21 0.79 -1.24 10.37
N LYS A 22 2.11 -1.16 10.19
CA LYS A 22 3.06 -0.86 11.26
C LYS A 22 2.84 0.53 11.87
N HIS A 23 2.63 1.55 11.02
CA HIS A 23 2.36 2.90 11.51
C HIS A 23 1.03 2.96 12.27
N PHE A 24 -0.02 2.36 11.72
CA PHE A 24 -1.31 2.28 12.41
C PHE A 24 -1.20 1.59 13.78
N LEU A 25 -0.56 0.42 13.86
CA LEU A 25 -0.38 -0.28 15.14
C LEU A 25 0.43 0.51 16.15
N SER A 26 1.46 1.21 15.70
CA SER A 26 2.24 2.11 16.56
C SER A 26 1.34 3.18 17.19
N ASP A 27 0.45 3.77 16.40
CA ASP A 27 -0.49 4.78 16.87
C ASP A 27 -1.56 4.19 17.79
N VAL A 28 -2.06 2.99 17.49
CA VAL A 28 -3.00 2.26 18.37
C VAL A 28 -2.39 2.02 19.73
N LEU A 29 -1.16 1.50 19.80
CA LEU A 29 -0.47 1.21 21.05
C LEU A 29 -0.11 2.47 21.87
N LYS A 30 0.06 3.60 21.20
CA LYS A 30 0.31 4.90 21.84
C LYS A 30 -0.98 5.67 22.17
N GLY A 31 -2.15 5.14 21.78
CA GLY A 31 -3.44 5.82 21.95
C GLY A 31 -3.63 7.07 21.09
N LEU A 32 -2.94 7.15 19.94
CA LEU A 32 -2.99 8.28 19.00
C LEU A 32 -4.03 8.08 17.90
N ALA A 33 -4.43 6.84 17.61
CA ALA A 33 -5.48 6.55 16.65
C ALA A 33 -6.88 6.91 17.21
N PRO A 34 -7.88 7.20 16.35
CA PRO A 34 -9.25 7.44 16.77
C PRO A 34 -9.82 6.26 17.55
N LYS A 35 -10.54 6.55 18.64
CA LYS A 35 -11.03 5.52 19.60
C LYS A 35 -12.02 4.55 18.98
N ASP A 36 -12.87 5.01 18.09
CA ASP A 36 -13.84 4.22 17.35
C ASP A 36 -13.14 3.24 16.41
N ILE A 37 -12.16 3.71 15.65
CA ILE A 37 -11.37 2.87 14.75
C ILE A 37 -10.53 1.85 15.54
N MET A 38 -9.97 2.25 16.69
CA MET A 38 -9.27 1.31 17.58
C MET A 38 -10.20 0.22 18.10
N ALA A 39 -11.42 0.58 18.53
CA ALA A 39 -12.40 -0.38 19.02
C ALA A 39 -12.79 -1.39 17.93
N ASP A 40 -13.10 -0.90 16.72
CA ASP A 40 -13.42 -1.74 15.58
C ASP A 40 -12.25 -2.65 15.18
N PHE A 41 -11.02 -2.13 15.26
CA PHE A 41 -9.83 -2.92 15.00
C PHE A 41 -9.70 -4.11 15.95
N PHE A 42 -9.80 -3.88 17.27
CA PHE A 42 -9.69 -4.94 18.27
C PHE A 42 -10.84 -5.95 18.16
N GLU A 43 -12.05 -5.50 17.84
CA GLU A 43 -13.20 -6.38 17.61
C GLU A 43 -13.01 -7.24 16.36
N LYS A 44 -12.65 -6.64 15.22
CA LYS A 44 -12.51 -7.34 13.94
C LYS A 44 -11.40 -8.38 13.96
N PHE A 45 -10.26 -8.03 14.54
CA PHE A 45 -9.11 -8.94 14.62
C PHE A 45 -9.18 -9.90 15.83
N ARG A 46 -10.11 -9.69 16.76
CA ARG A 46 -10.28 -10.47 17.99
C ARG A 46 -8.98 -10.63 18.77
N ILE A 47 -8.25 -9.54 18.92
CA ILE A 47 -6.96 -9.48 19.61
C ILE A 47 -6.99 -8.39 20.68
N SER A 48 -6.22 -8.60 21.74
CA SER A 48 -5.94 -7.61 22.77
C SER A 48 -4.66 -6.83 22.45
N PRO A 49 -4.40 -5.67 23.09
CA PRO A 49 -3.16 -4.94 22.94
C PRO A 49 -1.89 -5.78 23.17
N ASN A 50 -1.93 -6.72 24.12
CA ASN A 50 -0.80 -7.60 24.40
C ASN A 50 -0.57 -8.60 23.25
N GLU A 51 -1.63 -9.12 22.65
CA GLU A 51 -1.54 -10.04 21.52
C GLU A 51 -1.07 -9.35 20.23
N VAL A 52 -1.31 -8.04 20.09
CA VAL A 52 -0.73 -7.24 19.00
C VAL A 52 0.80 -7.31 19.05
N MET A 53 1.39 -7.08 20.22
CA MET A 53 2.84 -7.15 20.42
C MET A 53 3.39 -8.56 20.09
N GLU A 54 2.71 -9.60 20.55
CA GLU A 54 3.07 -10.97 20.24
C GLU A 54 3.01 -11.26 18.74
N SER A 55 1.96 -10.78 18.06
CA SER A 55 1.76 -10.99 16.61
C SER A 55 2.84 -10.32 15.75
N VAL A 56 3.40 -9.20 16.23
CA VAL A 56 4.43 -8.46 15.50
C VAL A 56 5.83 -9.01 15.76
N TYR A 57 6.13 -9.38 17.03
CA TYR A 57 7.49 -9.71 17.43
C TYR A 57 7.78 -11.21 17.52
N ASN A 58 6.78 -12.05 17.82
CA ASN A 58 6.98 -13.46 18.13
C ASN A 58 6.38 -14.42 17.11
N ARG A 59 5.44 -13.97 16.25
CA ARG A 59 4.86 -14.84 15.23
C ARG A 59 5.67 -14.88 13.95
N PRO A 60 5.67 -15.99 13.21
CA PRO A 60 6.26 -16.05 11.88
C PRO A 60 5.48 -15.14 10.92
N PHE A 61 6.18 -14.50 9.98
CA PHE A 61 5.61 -13.63 8.94
C PHE A 61 4.85 -12.39 9.46
N PRO A 62 5.46 -11.53 10.29
CA PRO A 62 4.81 -10.33 10.82
C PRO A 62 4.32 -9.39 9.71
N ASN A 63 5.02 -9.30 8.59
CA ASN A 63 4.62 -8.48 7.45
C ASN A 63 3.29 -8.91 6.84
N ARG A 64 2.93 -10.19 6.90
CA ARG A 64 1.63 -10.67 6.42
C ARG A 64 0.50 -10.17 7.32
N PHE A 65 0.68 -10.22 8.63
CA PHE A 65 -0.27 -9.65 9.58
C PHE A 65 -0.40 -8.14 9.40
N LEU A 66 0.72 -7.42 9.31
CA LEU A 66 0.73 -5.98 9.09
C LEU A 66 0.03 -5.59 7.78
N SER A 67 0.24 -6.36 6.71
CA SER A 67 -0.44 -6.12 5.43
C SER A 67 -1.96 -6.31 5.52
N THR A 68 -2.47 -7.23 6.36
CA THR A 68 -3.93 -7.38 6.53
C THR A 68 -4.59 -6.15 7.13
N ILE A 69 -3.86 -5.39 7.93
CA ILE A 69 -4.34 -4.14 8.53
C ILE A 69 -4.59 -3.07 7.46
N SER A 70 -3.80 -3.05 6.40
CA SER A 70 -4.02 -2.10 5.31
C SER A 70 -5.38 -2.30 4.62
N TYR A 71 -5.86 -3.54 4.52
CA TYR A 71 -7.22 -3.80 3.99
C TYR A 71 -8.32 -3.37 4.97
N PHE A 72 -8.08 -3.50 6.28
CA PHE A 72 -8.98 -2.95 7.29
C PHE A 72 -9.13 -1.44 7.14
N LEU A 73 -8.03 -0.71 6.99
CA LEU A 73 -8.03 0.74 6.85
C LEU A 73 -8.71 1.23 5.57
N ALA A 74 -8.82 0.40 4.54
CA ALA A 74 -9.51 0.75 3.30
C ALA A 74 -10.99 1.09 3.50
N ASP A 75 -11.63 0.55 4.54
CA ASP A 75 -13.01 0.82 4.87
C ASP A 75 -13.20 2.19 5.58
N TYR A 76 -12.12 2.83 6.02
CA TYR A 76 -12.12 4.08 6.81
C TYR A 76 -11.46 5.27 6.09
N THR A 77 -11.36 5.23 4.77
CA THR A 77 -10.68 6.27 3.97
C THR A 77 -11.36 7.65 4.02
N SER A 78 -12.60 7.73 4.50
CA SER A 78 -13.31 8.98 4.76
C SER A 78 -12.96 9.64 6.09
N ASP A 79 -12.27 8.95 6.97
CA ASP A 79 -11.75 9.50 8.22
C ASP A 79 -10.45 10.26 7.96
N ASP A 80 -10.32 11.48 8.50
CA ASP A 80 -9.18 12.36 8.25
C ASP A 80 -7.86 11.75 8.73
N TYR A 81 -7.86 11.07 9.88
CA TYR A 81 -6.67 10.41 10.40
C TYR A 81 -6.20 9.28 9.46
N VAL A 82 -7.13 8.42 9.02
CA VAL A 82 -6.80 7.30 8.12
C VAL A 82 -6.37 7.83 6.76
N TYR A 83 -7.05 8.83 6.22
CA TYR A 83 -6.67 9.48 4.97
C TYR A 83 -5.24 10.03 5.04
N ASP A 84 -4.89 10.76 6.11
CA ASP A 84 -3.55 11.32 6.32
C ASP A 84 -2.49 10.23 6.47
N LEU A 85 -2.81 9.15 7.17
CA LEU A 85 -1.91 8.01 7.34
C LEU A 85 -1.58 7.35 5.99
N ILE A 86 -2.59 7.12 5.15
CA ILE A 86 -2.44 6.53 3.81
C ILE A 86 -1.68 7.46 2.88
N THR A 87 -2.07 8.74 2.82
CA THR A 87 -1.42 9.73 1.93
C THR A 87 0.04 9.94 2.30
N THR A 88 0.37 9.98 3.59
CA THR A 88 1.75 10.09 4.07
C THR A 88 2.59 8.88 3.64
N ASN A 89 2.05 7.66 3.77
CA ASN A 89 2.71 6.43 3.33
C ASN A 89 2.97 6.44 1.81
N LEU A 90 1.98 6.85 1.03
CA LEU A 90 2.10 6.94 -0.43
C LEU A 90 3.04 8.07 -0.88
N ARG A 91 3.03 9.25 -0.24
CA ARG A 91 3.99 10.31 -0.53
C ARG A 91 5.43 9.86 -0.28
N ASN A 92 5.68 9.17 0.82
CA ASN A 92 7.00 8.61 1.10
C ASN A 92 7.44 7.62 0.02
N PHE A 93 6.52 6.80 -0.49
CA PHE A 93 6.79 5.92 -1.62
C PHE A 93 7.20 6.71 -2.87
N PHE A 94 6.44 7.75 -3.26
CA PHE A 94 6.78 8.56 -4.43
C PHE A 94 8.14 9.24 -4.27
N ILE A 95 8.38 9.89 -3.13
CA ILE A 95 9.64 10.60 -2.86
C ILE A 95 10.85 9.66 -2.90
N ARG A 96 10.74 8.48 -2.28
CA ARG A 96 11.88 7.58 -2.09
C ARG A 96 12.10 6.60 -3.24
N ASN A 97 11.02 6.22 -3.94
CA ASN A 97 11.08 5.17 -4.95
C ASN A 97 10.83 5.67 -6.37
N VAL A 98 9.92 6.62 -6.58
CA VAL A 98 9.56 7.09 -7.93
C VAL A 98 10.37 8.30 -8.35
N CYS A 99 10.47 9.32 -7.49
CA CYS A 99 11.15 10.57 -7.82
C CYS A 99 12.67 10.44 -8.03
N GLN A 100 13.25 9.28 -7.72
CA GLN A 100 14.65 8.97 -8.00
C GLN A 100 14.91 8.67 -9.48
N TYR A 101 13.86 8.47 -10.27
CA TYR A 101 13.91 8.10 -11.68
C TYR A 101 13.39 9.23 -12.57
N ASP A 102 13.62 9.13 -13.87
CA ASP A 102 13.09 10.04 -14.88
C ASP A 102 11.59 9.75 -15.16
N TYR A 103 10.77 9.94 -14.13
CA TYR A 103 9.34 9.61 -14.16
C TYR A 103 8.52 10.50 -15.09
N LYS A 104 9.02 11.69 -15.43
CA LYS A 104 8.29 12.65 -16.25
C LYS A 104 8.19 12.24 -17.73
N ASN A 105 9.11 11.38 -18.17
CA ASN A 105 9.20 10.96 -19.57
C ASN A 105 8.60 9.56 -19.81
N TYR A 106 8.12 8.88 -18.78
CA TYR A 106 7.60 7.51 -18.87
C TYR A 106 6.26 7.36 -18.16
N PRO A 107 5.30 6.61 -18.76
CA PRO A 107 4.05 6.28 -18.08
C PRO A 107 4.34 5.38 -16.88
N ILE A 108 3.66 5.67 -15.76
CA ILE A 108 3.79 4.88 -14.54
C ILE A 108 2.57 4.00 -14.38
N ARG A 109 2.82 2.72 -14.17
CA ARG A 109 1.81 1.69 -13.91
C ARG A 109 2.03 1.08 -12.55
N PHE A 110 0.94 0.82 -11.86
CA PHE A 110 0.96 0.12 -10.59
C PHE A 110 0.27 -1.22 -10.71
N VAL A 111 0.88 -2.23 -10.11
CA VAL A 111 0.31 -3.57 -10.00
C VAL A 111 0.37 -3.99 -8.55
N GLY A 112 -0.77 -4.39 -8.01
CA GLY A 112 -0.86 -4.91 -6.65
C GLY A 112 -2.18 -4.54 -5.98
N SER A 113 -2.63 -5.43 -5.10
CA SER A 113 -3.91 -5.30 -4.39
C SER A 113 -4.00 -4.05 -3.51
N LEU A 114 -2.89 -3.62 -2.90
CA LEU A 114 -2.86 -2.38 -2.12
C LEU A 114 -3.08 -1.15 -3.02
N ALA A 115 -2.33 -1.04 -4.11
CA ALA A 115 -2.47 0.05 -5.05
C ALA A 115 -3.89 0.12 -5.65
N TYR A 116 -4.47 -1.05 -5.92
CA TYR A 116 -5.85 -1.16 -6.40
C TYR A 116 -6.87 -0.71 -5.34
N SER A 117 -6.73 -1.17 -4.09
CA SER A 117 -7.63 -0.80 -2.98
C SER A 117 -7.62 0.69 -2.69
N TYR A 118 -6.49 1.36 -2.86
CA TYR A 118 -6.32 2.80 -2.64
C TYR A 118 -6.17 3.61 -3.93
N ALA A 119 -6.65 3.10 -5.07
CA ALA A 119 -6.43 3.69 -6.39
C ALA A 119 -6.79 5.17 -6.47
N LYS A 120 -7.90 5.59 -5.83
CA LYS A 120 -8.32 7.00 -5.80
C LYS A 120 -7.29 7.86 -5.09
N ILE A 121 -6.91 7.48 -3.86
CA ILE A 121 -5.94 8.23 -3.05
C ILE A 121 -4.56 8.21 -3.72
N LEU A 122 -4.18 7.07 -4.32
CA LEU A 122 -2.92 6.95 -5.06
C LEU A 122 -2.84 7.93 -6.23
N ARG A 123 -3.94 8.11 -6.97
CA ARG A 123 -4.01 9.12 -8.06
C ARG A 123 -3.95 10.54 -7.53
N GLU A 124 -4.63 10.83 -6.42
CA GLU A 124 -4.58 12.15 -5.77
C GLU A 124 -3.15 12.51 -5.34
N VAL A 125 -2.46 11.57 -4.69
CA VAL A 125 -1.06 11.78 -4.28
C VAL A 125 -0.12 11.88 -5.49
N ALA A 126 -0.30 11.06 -6.52
CA ALA A 126 0.51 11.14 -7.75
C ALA A 126 0.39 12.53 -8.41
N ASN A 127 -0.80 13.11 -8.42
CA ASN A 127 -1.03 14.45 -8.96
C ASN A 127 -0.27 15.55 -8.20
N GLU A 128 0.02 15.37 -6.90
CA GLU A 128 0.86 16.30 -6.13
C GLU A 128 2.30 16.38 -6.69
N PHE A 129 2.76 15.33 -7.37
CA PHE A 129 4.08 15.22 -8.00
C PHE A 129 4.05 15.47 -9.52
N ASP A 130 2.93 15.93 -10.06
CA ASP A 130 2.72 16.06 -11.51
C ASP A 130 2.89 14.71 -12.25
N ILE A 131 2.48 13.63 -11.62
CA ILE A 131 2.53 12.28 -12.17
C ILE A 131 1.13 11.86 -12.59
N GLU A 132 0.97 11.55 -13.88
CA GLU A 132 -0.22 10.90 -14.40
C GLU A 132 -0.03 9.38 -14.37
N LEU A 133 -0.90 8.69 -13.64
CA LEU A 133 -0.90 7.23 -13.57
C LEU A 133 -1.71 6.65 -14.72
N ASP A 134 -1.10 5.79 -15.52
CA ASP A 134 -1.74 5.12 -16.64
C ASP A 134 -2.73 4.06 -16.11
N ILE A 135 -2.23 2.93 -15.63
CA ILE A 135 -3.03 1.79 -15.20
C ILE A 135 -2.70 1.42 -13.75
N ILE A 136 -3.74 1.09 -12.99
CA ILE A 136 -3.62 0.46 -11.66
C ILE A 136 -4.34 -0.88 -11.73
N GLU A 137 -3.59 -1.97 -11.65
CA GLU A 137 -4.10 -3.34 -11.71
C GLU A 137 -3.98 -4.05 -10.37
N GLU A 138 -4.97 -4.85 -10.04
CA GLU A 138 -4.94 -5.66 -8.81
C GLU A 138 -3.90 -6.78 -8.89
N THR A 139 -3.82 -7.44 -10.05
CA THR A 139 -2.92 -8.57 -10.29
C THR A 139 -2.20 -8.43 -11.64
N PRO A 140 -0.99 -8.99 -11.79
CA PRO A 140 -0.26 -8.95 -13.06
C PRO A 140 -0.88 -9.84 -14.17
N MET A 141 -1.90 -10.65 -13.85
CA MET A 141 -2.50 -11.61 -14.78
C MET A 141 -3.15 -10.94 -15.99
N ASN A 142 -3.84 -9.82 -15.79
CA ASN A 142 -4.51 -9.11 -16.90
C ASN A 142 -3.50 -8.57 -17.91
N GLY A 143 -2.41 -7.96 -17.44
CA GLY A 143 -1.34 -7.47 -18.31
C GLY A 143 -0.61 -8.59 -19.07
N LEU A 144 -0.48 -9.78 -18.47
CA LEU A 144 0.09 -10.95 -19.13
C LEU A 144 -0.82 -11.51 -20.23
N ILE A 145 -2.13 -11.52 -19.99
CA ILE A 145 -3.13 -11.96 -20.98
C ILE A 145 -3.11 -11.01 -22.18
N ASP A 146 -3.12 -9.71 -21.94
CA ASP A 146 -3.07 -8.70 -23.01
C ASP A 146 -1.78 -8.81 -23.83
N PHE A 147 -0.63 -8.98 -23.18
CA PHE A 147 0.65 -9.16 -23.83
C PHE A 147 0.69 -10.42 -24.72
N HIS A 148 0.15 -11.55 -24.25
CA HIS A 148 0.08 -12.79 -25.03
C HIS A 148 -0.95 -12.71 -26.14
N SER A 149 -2.05 -11.98 -25.97
CA SER A 149 -3.06 -11.79 -27.01
C SER A 149 -2.53 -10.96 -28.18
N LEU A 150 -1.70 -9.94 -27.91
CA LEU A 150 -1.07 -9.12 -28.95
C LEU A 150 0.02 -9.85 -29.74
N ASN A 151 0.65 -10.89 -29.15
CA ASN A 151 1.70 -11.67 -29.82
C ASN A 151 1.19 -12.87 -30.63
N ILE A 152 -0.13 -13.12 -30.67
CA ILE A 152 -0.75 -14.21 -31.44
C ILE A 152 -1.16 -13.76 -32.87
N GLU A 153 -1.08 -12.46 -33.17
CA GLU A 153 -1.50 -11.91 -34.47
C GLU A 153 -0.35 -11.69 -35.48
N GLU A 154 0.81 -12.33 -35.34
CA GLU A 154 1.80 -12.39 -36.43
C GLU A 154 1.85 -13.81 -37.02
N PRO A 155 1.50 -13.94 -38.33
CA PRO A 155 1.60 -15.20 -39.05
C PRO A 155 3.05 -15.57 -39.38
#